data_d06cc9d1f4f79e2a2bd77bf85142f825
#
_entry.id   d06cc9d1f4f79e2a2bd77bf85142f825
#
_cell.length_a   1.000
_cell.length_b   1.000
_cell.length_c   1.000
_cell.angle_alpha   90.00
_cell.angle_beta   90.00
_cell.angle_gamma   90.00
#
_symmetry.space_group_name_H-M   'P 1'
#
loop_
_entity.id
_entity.type
_entity.pdbx_description
1 polymer ?
#
loop_
_entity_poly.entity_id
_entity_poly.type
_entity_poly.pdbx_seq_one_letter_code
_entity_poly.pdbx_strand_id
1 'polypeptide(L)'
;MFKIIFIFCFLFSNFSYAENNIINLSEFKKSSYGKIIFIRHALAPGNGDPTNFKMNDCSSQRNLNKEGVNQALTVGKILKKNEIFFETVYSSMWCRCLQTSQYMDVGKTIPHKGLNSFYENIVDKQETLISLNNLILKLDHSQKPILMVTHYVVIKAITGLSVSSGEMVAYNIKTKQSKYLKVEN
;
A
#
# COMPACT_ATOMS: atom_id res chain seq x y z
N MET A 1 -62.96 8.65 21.44
CA MET A 1 -62.28 7.67 20.59
C MET A 1 -60.91 8.24 20.23
N PHE A 2 -59.86 7.84 20.97
CA PHE A 2 -58.48 8.23 20.64
C PHE A 2 -57.87 7.18 19.70
N LYS A 3 -57.44 7.60 18.49
CA LYS A 3 -56.66 6.77 17.56
C LYS A 3 -55.20 6.88 17.90
N ILE A 4 -54.61 5.81 18.38
CA ILE A 4 -53.16 5.64 18.60
C ILE A 4 -52.53 5.32 17.21
N ILE A 5 -51.71 6.23 16.68
CA ILE A 5 -50.92 6.00 15.50
C ILE A 5 -49.58 5.37 15.94
N PHE A 6 -49.37 4.09 15.58
CA PHE A 6 -48.10 3.40 15.76
C PHE A 6 -47.15 3.83 14.65
N ILE A 7 -46.14 4.65 14.98
CA ILE A 7 -45.03 4.94 14.07
C ILE A 7 -44.03 3.79 14.15
N PHE A 8 -43.96 3.00 13.08
CA PHE A 8 -42.98 1.93 12.91
C PHE A 8 -41.69 2.55 12.38
N CYS A 9 -40.72 2.83 13.29
CA CYS A 9 -39.37 3.21 12.89
C CYS A 9 -38.65 2.00 12.32
N PHE A 10 -38.50 1.97 10.99
CA PHE A 10 -37.60 1.05 10.30
C PHE A 10 -36.15 1.45 10.58
N LEU A 11 -35.49 0.73 11.48
CA LEU A 11 -34.03 0.75 11.64
C LEU A 11 -33.41 0.01 10.45
N PHE A 12 -33.07 0.73 9.39
CA PHE A 12 -32.18 0.21 8.35
C PHE A 12 -30.76 0.12 8.93
N SER A 13 -30.38 -1.07 9.36
CA SER A 13 -29.03 -1.39 9.79
C SER A 13 -28.08 -1.31 8.59
N ASN A 14 -27.09 -0.43 8.70
CA ASN A 14 -25.99 -0.26 7.73
C ASN A 14 -25.06 -1.48 7.71
N PHE A 15 -25.46 -2.58 7.10
CA PHE A 15 -24.64 -3.80 6.96
C PHE A 15 -23.89 -3.90 5.62
N SER A 16 -23.95 -2.85 4.77
CA SER A 16 -23.43 -2.91 3.38
C SER A 16 -22.03 -2.30 3.18
N TYR A 17 -21.31 -1.87 4.22
CA TYR A 17 -20.05 -1.12 4.04
C TYR A 17 -18.78 -1.98 3.96
N ALA A 18 -18.80 -3.23 4.43
CA ALA A 18 -17.58 -4.07 4.47
C ALA A 18 -17.23 -4.72 3.11
N GLU A 19 -18.21 -5.06 2.31
CA GLU A 19 -18.01 -5.79 1.04
C GLU A 19 -17.47 -4.89 -0.09
N ASN A 20 -17.74 -3.58 -0.02
CA ASN A 20 -17.31 -2.59 -1.02
C ASN A 20 -15.84 -2.15 -0.93
N ASN A 21 -15.10 -2.57 0.09
CA ASN A 21 -13.71 -2.13 0.32
C ASN A 21 -12.63 -3.12 -0.16
N ILE A 22 -13.01 -4.18 -0.86
CA ILE A 22 -12.10 -5.20 -1.37
C ILE A 22 -12.26 -5.28 -2.89
N ILE A 23 -11.14 -5.45 -3.58
CA ILE A 23 -11.06 -5.69 -5.03
C ILE A 23 -10.06 -6.81 -5.27
N ASN A 24 -10.33 -7.70 -6.23
CA ASN A 24 -9.36 -8.71 -6.66
C ASN A 24 -8.49 -8.22 -7.82
N LEU A 25 -7.45 -9.00 -8.17
CA LEU A 25 -6.51 -8.62 -9.23
C LEU A 25 -7.18 -8.50 -10.62
N SER A 26 -8.19 -9.33 -10.92
CA SER A 26 -8.88 -9.28 -12.21
C SER A 26 -9.73 -8.03 -12.34
N GLU A 27 -10.40 -7.62 -11.28
CA GLU A 27 -11.16 -6.36 -11.22
C GLU A 27 -10.23 -5.14 -11.29
N PHE A 28 -9.09 -5.20 -10.58
CA PHE A 28 -8.08 -4.16 -10.67
C PHE A 28 -7.56 -4.01 -12.10
N LYS A 29 -7.24 -5.12 -12.79
CA LYS A 29 -6.72 -5.13 -14.17
C LYS A 29 -7.69 -4.48 -15.16
N LYS A 30 -9.01 -4.72 -15.03
CA LYS A 30 -10.05 -4.14 -15.92
C LYS A 30 -10.09 -2.61 -15.89
N SER A 31 -9.61 -1.99 -14.82
CA SER A 31 -9.64 -0.52 -14.64
C SER A 31 -8.40 -0.01 -13.91
N SER A 32 -7.22 -0.44 -14.38
CA SER A 32 -5.93 -0.08 -13.74
C SER A 32 -5.44 1.34 -14.06
N TYR A 33 -6.03 1.99 -15.06
CA TYR A 33 -5.66 3.36 -15.45
C TYR A 33 -5.81 4.36 -14.29
N GLY A 34 -4.76 5.15 -14.04
CA GLY A 34 -4.75 6.15 -12.98
C GLY A 34 -4.74 5.54 -11.56
N LYS A 35 -4.32 4.29 -11.41
CA LYS A 35 -4.28 3.60 -10.11
C LYS A 35 -2.88 3.31 -9.64
N ILE A 36 -2.70 3.47 -8.34
CA ILE A 36 -1.50 3.08 -7.61
C ILE A 36 -1.82 1.82 -6.81
N ILE A 37 -0.90 0.87 -6.81
CA ILE A 37 -0.86 -0.18 -5.80
C ILE A 37 0.15 0.25 -4.74
N PHE A 38 -0.32 0.53 -3.53
CA PHE A 38 0.54 0.60 -2.35
C PHE A 38 0.69 -0.80 -1.78
N ILE A 39 1.92 -1.20 -1.47
CA ILE A 39 2.23 -2.43 -0.74
C ILE A 39 3.07 -2.09 0.49
N ARG A 40 2.68 -2.62 1.65
CA ARG A 40 3.56 -2.60 2.81
C ARG A 40 4.72 -3.57 2.57
N HIS A 41 5.95 -3.16 2.91
CA HIS A 41 7.11 -4.05 2.84
C HIS A 41 6.79 -5.44 3.42
N ALA A 42 7.42 -6.47 2.89
CA ALA A 42 7.27 -7.84 3.35
C ALA A 42 7.74 -8.01 4.81
N LEU A 43 7.51 -9.17 5.38
CA LEU A 43 7.74 -9.41 6.80
C LEU A 43 9.20 -9.10 7.20
N ALA A 44 9.32 -8.10 8.07
CA ALA A 44 10.54 -7.74 8.77
C ALA A 44 10.21 -7.79 10.28
N PRO A 45 10.63 -8.81 11.03
CA PRO A 45 10.24 -9.00 12.42
C PRO A 45 10.64 -7.84 13.34
N GLY A 46 9.85 -7.61 14.40
CA GLY A 46 10.07 -6.55 15.39
C GLY A 46 9.30 -5.26 15.06
N ASN A 47 9.47 -4.25 15.92
CA ASN A 47 8.89 -2.92 15.82
C ASN A 47 9.99 -1.86 15.74
N GLY A 48 9.71 -0.74 15.08
CA GLY A 48 10.65 0.36 14.92
C GLY A 48 11.94 -0.02 14.18
N ASP A 49 12.92 0.81 14.29
CA ASP A 49 14.29 0.55 13.84
C ASP A 49 15.26 0.70 15.04
N PRO A 50 16.46 0.10 15.00
CA PRO A 50 17.45 0.26 16.07
C PRO A 50 17.83 1.73 16.32
N THR A 51 18.24 2.06 17.54
CA THR A 51 18.61 3.44 17.92
C THR A 51 19.79 4.00 17.14
N ASN A 52 20.65 3.14 16.60
CA ASN A 52 21.77 3.49 15.73
C ASN A 52 21.41 3.51 14.23
N PHE A 53 20.13 3.61 13.91
CA PHE A 53 19.61 3.63 12.52
C PHE A 53 20.36 4.63 11.62
N LYS A 54 20.74 4.14 10.44
CA LYS A 54 21.29 4.95 9.35
C LYS A 54 20.61 4.56 8.03
N MET A 55 20.12 5.56 7.28
CA MET A 55 19.35 5.33 6.04
C MET A 55 20.13 4.50 5.01
N ASN A 56 21.42 4.71 4.88
CA ASN A 56 22.27 4.09 3.85
C ASN A 56 23.03 2.86 4.35
N ASP A 57 22.69 2.36 5.54
CA ASP A 57 23.36 1.21 6.14
C ASP A 57 22.31 0.17 6.59
N CYS A 58 22.13 -0.86 5.77
CA CYS A 58 21.16 -1.92 6.05
C CYS A 58 21.51 -2.72 7.32
N SER A 59 22.77 -2.76 7.76
CA SER A 59 23.15 -3.46 8.98
C SER A 59 22.63 -2.76 10.24
N SER A 60 22.30 -1.47 10.15
CA SER A 60 21.70 -0.66 11.21
C SER A 60 20.16 -0.62 11.15
N GLN A 61 19.55 -1.37 10.25
CA GLN A 61 18.11 -1.35 10.03
C GLN A 61 17.47 -2.70 10.36
N ARG A 62 16.17 -2.67 10.61
CA ARG A 62 15.35 -3.87 10.63
C ARG A 62 15.08 -4.33 9.20
N ASN A 63 15.51 -5.54 8.87
CA ASN A 63 15.47 -6.12 7.53
C ASN A 63 14.44 -7.25 7.40
N LEU A 64 14.18 -7.70 6.17
CA LEU A 64 13.38 -8.90 5.93
C LEU A 64 14.06 -10.13 6.54
N ASN A 65 13.26 -11.03 7.11
CA ASN A 65 13.69 -12.38 7.42
C ASN A 65 13.41 -13.32 6.23
N LYS A 66 13.69 -14.62 6.39
CA LYS A 66 13.48 -15.63 5.35
C LYS A 66 12.02 -15.70 4.89
N GLU A 67 11.07 -15.60 5.82
CA GLU A 67 9.63 -15.59 5.53
C GLU A 67 9.25 -14.34 4.73
N GLY A 68 9.81 -13.18 5.07
CA GLY A 68 9.58 -11.93 4.34
C GLY A 68 10.13 -11.98 2.91
N VAL A 69 11.32 -12.58 2.72
CA VAL A 69 11.86 -12.82 1.38
C VAL A 69 10.93 -13.72 0.57
N ASN A 70 10.48 -14.84 1.14
CA ASN A 70 9.53 -15.74 0.48
C ASN A 70 8.19 -15.07 0.18
N GLN A 71 7.69 -14.23 1.08
CA GLN A 71 6.48 -13.44 0.88
C GLN A 71 6.63 -12.50 -0.32
N ALA A 72 7.73 -11.76 -0.41
CA ALA A 72 8.00 -10.85 -1.54
C ALA A 72 8.09 -11.60 -2.87
N LEU A 73 8.82 -12.73 -2.91
CA LEU A 73 8.90 -13.60 -4.08
C LEU A 73 7.52 -14.11 -4.52
N THR A 74 6.69 -14.52 -3.57
CA THR A 74 5.33 -15.02 -3.83
C THR A 74 4.44 -13.93 -4.42
N VAL A 75 4.42 -12.75 -3.82
CA VAL A 75 3.66 -11.59 -4.33
C VAL A 75 4.09 -11.26 -5.76
N GLY A 76 5.40 -11.20 -6.02
CA GLY A 76 5.93 -10.95 -7.36
C GLY A 76 5.48 -11.98 -8.39
N LYS A 77 5.52 -13.28 -8.04
CA LYS A 77 5.03 -14.39 -8.90
C LYS A 77 3.54 -14.24 -9.21
N ILE A 78 2.71 -13.90 -8.21
CA ILE A 78 1.26 -13.75 -8.41
C ILE A 78 0.95 -12.55 -9.30
N LEU A 79 1.62 -11.41 -9.11
CA LEU A 79 1.44 -10.24 -9.97
C LEU A 79 1.81 -10.56 -11.43
N LYS A 80 2.94 -11.25 -11.67
CA LYS A 80 3.37 -11.69 -13.00
C LYS A 80 2.38 -12.69 -13.63
N LYS A 81 1.90 -13.70 -12.86
CA LYS A 81 0.90 -14.69 -13.32
C LYS A 81 -0.42 -14.03 -13.75
N ASN A 82 -0.81 -12.94 -13.09
CA ASN A 82 -2.00 -12.16 -13.43
C ASN A 82 -1.73 -11.08 -14.47
N GLU A 83 -0.56 -11.07 -15.10
CA GLU A 83 -0.15 -10.11 -16.14
C GLU A 83 -0.27 -8.64 -15.69
N ILE A 84 0.04 -8.38 -14.42
CA ILE A 84 0.13 -7.02 -13.90
C ILE A 84 1.59 -6.59 -13.99
N PHE A 85 1.86 -5.68 -14.94
CA PHE A 85 3.20 -5.20 -15.23
C PHE A 85 3.34 -3.73 -14.85
N PHE A 86 4.45 -3.39 -14.27
CA PHE A 86 4.81 -2.03 -13.88
C PHE A 86 6.00 -1.57 -14.72
N GLU A 87 5.93 -0.34 -15.21
CA GLU A 87 7.09 0.29 -15.85
C GLU A 87 8.12 0.67 -14.79
N THR A 88 7.67 1.18 -13.66
CA THR A 88 8.49 1.64 -12.55
C THR A 88 7.86 1.21 -11.24
N VAL A 89 8.71 0.78 -10.31
CA VAL A 89 8.35 0.50 -8.92
C VAL A 89 9.00 1.54 -8.04
N TYR A 90 8.22 2.40 -7.42
CA TYR A 90 8.73 3.34 -6.42
C TYR A 90 8.84 2.65 -5.07
N SER A 91 9.92 2.89 -4.35
CA SER A 91 10.17 2.29 -3.03
C SER A 91 10.61 3.33 -2.01
N SER A 92 10.21 3.14 -0.76
CA SER A 92 10.90 3.79 0.36
C SER A 92 12.39 3.48 0.31
N MET A 93 13.20 4.39 0.85
CA MET A 93 14.66 4.24 0.94
C MET A 93 15.10 3.27 2.04
N TRP A 94 14.17 2.76 2.88
CA TRP A 94 14.45 1.72 3.88
C TRP A 94 14.79 0.39 3.22
N CYS A 95 15.80 -0.28 3.75
CA CYS A 95 16.32 -1.54 3.19
C CYS A 95 15.23 -2.60 3.05
N ARG A 96 14.34 -2.77 4.03
CA ARG A 96 13.22 -3.72 3.93
C ARG A 96 12.25 -3.44 2.78
N CYS A 97 12.08 -2.16 2.39
CA CYS A 97 11.25 -1.81 1.23
C CYS A 97 12.00 -2.06 -0.07
N LEU A 98 13.27 -1.68 -0.15
CA LEU A 98 14.13 -1.95 -1.30
C LEU A 98 14.27 -3.45 -1.55
N GLN A 99 14.50 -4.24 -0.50
CA GLN A 99 14.55 -5.71 -0.55
C GLN A 99 13.20 -6.29 -1.02
N THR A 100 12.07 -5.79 -0.49
CA THR A 100 10.75 -6.24 -0.94
C THR A 100 10.58 -6.01 -2.43
N SER A 101 10.87 -4.80 -2.93
CA SER A 101 10.80 -4.49 -4.35
C SER A 101 11.72 -5.35 -5.20
N GLN A 102 12.95 -5.56 -4.74
CA GLN A 102 13.95 -6.37 -5.43
C GLN A 102 13.52 -7.85 -5.54
N TYR A 103 13.03 -8.45 -4.44
CA TYR A 103 12.58 -9.85 -4.45
C TYR A 103 11.27 -10.07 -5.20
N MET A 104 10.37 -9.07 -5.25
CA MET A 104 9.18 -9.14 -6.11
C MET A 104 9.57 -9.17 -7.60
N ASP A 105 10.62 -8.47 -8.00
CA ASP A 105 11.14 -8.44 -9.37
C ASP A 105 10.04 -8.18 -10.42
N VAL A 106 9.27 -7.09 -10.21
CA VAL A 106 8.13 -6.73 -11.07
C VAL A 106 8.31 -5.42 -11.84
N GLY A 107 9.53 -4.87 -11.84
CA GLY A 107 9.88 -3.64 -12.54
C GLY A 107 11.11 -2.96 -11.95
N LYS A 108 11.59 -1.91 -12.61
CA LYS A 108 12.76 -1.14 -12.16
C LYS A 108 12.43 -0.38 -10.88
N THR A 109 13.20 -0.60 -9.82
CA THR A 109 13.04 0.08 -8.53
C THR A 109 13.66 1.47 -8.54
N ILE A 110 12.88 2.48 -8.12
CA ILE A 110 13.32 3.87 -7.90
C ILE A 110 13.05 4.24 -6.44
N PRO A 111 14.09 4.48 -5.62
CA PRO A 111 13.90 4.99 -4.26
C PRO A 111 13.28 6.39 -4.26
N HIS A 112 12.35 6.64 -3.33
CA HIS A 112 11.69 7.93 -3.23
C HIS A 112 11.39 8.31 -1.77
N LYS A 113 11.84 9.50 -1.34
CA LYS A 113 11.72 9.98 0.05
C LYS A 113 10.27 10.11 0.53
N GLY A 114 9.33 10.39 -0.35
CA GLY A 114 7.90 10.45 -0.03
C GLY A 114 7.27 9.11 0.40
N LEU A 115 7.99 8.00 0.27
CA LEU A 115 7.57 6.67 0.72
C LEU A 115 8.25 6.25 2.02
N ASN A 116 9.09 7.11 2.62
CA ASN A 116 9.83 6.82 3.84
C ASN A 116 8.91 6.73 5.06
N SER A 117 9.33 5.94 6.07
CA SER A 117 8.58 5.79 7.31
C SER A 117 8.76 7.00 8.20
N PHE A 118 7.67 7.63 8.60
CA PHE A 118 7.68 8.63 9.68
C PHE A 118 7.27 8.04 11.04
N TYR A 119 7.28 6.71 11.16
CA TYR A 119 7.14 6.02 12.44
C TYR A 119 8.31 6.41 13.37
N GLU A 120 8.01 6.67 14.63
CA GLU A 120 8.99 7.16 15.63
C GLU A 120 9.71 8.48 15.25
N ASN A 121 9.14 9.25 14.30
CA ASN A 121 9.66 10.55 13.86
C ASN A 121 11.10 10.52 13.31
N ILE A 122 11.56 9.38 12.75
CA ILE A 122 12.88 9.27 12.09
C ILE A 122 12.98 10.24 10.91
N VAL A 123 11.87 10.46 10.19
CA VAL A 123 11.75 11.52 9.20
C VAL A 123 10.49 12.33 9.47
N ASP A 124 10.45 13.57 8.99
CA ASP A 124 9.28 14.44 9.15
C ASP A 124 8.09 13.91 8.33
N LYS A 125 6.94 13.79 9.00
CA LYS A 125 5.70 13.30 8.40
C LYS A 125 5.18 14.24 7.31
N GLN A 126 5.18 15.55 7.57
CA GLN A 126 4.60 16.52 6.66
C GLN A 126 5.42 16.62 5.37
N GLU A 127 6.74 16.70 5.48
CA GLU A 127 7.65 16.70 4.32
C GLU A 127 7.53 15.41 3.49
N THR A 128 7.43 14.25 4.16
CA THR A 128 7.23 12.95 3.52
C THR A 128 5.94 12.95 2.70
N LEU A 129 4.82 13.37 3.29
CA LEU A 129 3.53 13.37 2.61
C LEU A 129 3.43 14.41 1.49
N ILE A 130 4.03 15.60 1.64
CA ILE A 130 4.15 16.59 0.56
C ILE A 130 4.94 15.99 -0.60
N SER A 131 6.09 15.36 -0.32
CA SER A 131 6.91 14.72 -1.34
C SER A 131 6.17 13.61 -2.08
N LEU A 132 5.38 12.78 -1.36
CA LEU A 132 4.57 11.72 -1.94
C LEU A 132 3.44 12.28 -2.80
N ASN A 133 2.70 13.28 -2.32
CA ASN A 133 1.63 13.91 -3.09
C ASN A 133 2.15 14.53 -4.39
N ASN A 134 3.31 15.18 -4.35
CA ASN A 134 3.95 15.73 -5.54
C ASN A 134 4.34 14.64 -6.56
N LEU A 135 4.79 13.46 -6.09
CA LEU A 135 5.04 12.31 -6.95
C LEU A 135 3.73 11.80 -7.57
N ILE A 136 2.68 11.61 -6.76
CA ILE A 136 1.37 11.13 -7.22
C ILE A 136 0.79 12.04 -8.32
N LEU A 137 0.86 13.36 -8.13
CA LEU A 137 0.38 14.33 -9.11
C LEU A 137 1.13 14.24 -10.45
N LYS A 138 2.45 13.99 -10.43
CA LYS A 138 3.24 13.78 -11.65
C LYS A 138 2.88 12.50 -12.40
N LEU A 139 2.33 11.51 -11.69
CA LEU A 139 2.00 10.18 -12.23
C LEU A 139 0.52 10.03 -12.66
N ASP A 140 -0.30 11.07 -12.51
CA ASP A 140 -1.75 11.03 -12.81
C ASP A 140 -2.06 10.66 -14.28
N HIS A 141 -1.11 10.85 -15.18
CA HIS A 141 -1.25 10.53 -16.61
C HIS A 141 -0.68 9.15 -17.00
N SER A 142 -0.23 8.34 -16.04
CA SER A 142 0.32 7.01 -16.33
C SER A 142 -0.71 6.10 -16.97
N GLN A 143 -0.31 5.46 -18.08
CA GLN A 143 -1.14 4.47 -18.78
C GLN A 143 -1.10 3.09 -18.13
N LYS A 144 -0.11 2.82 -17.27
CA LYS A 144 0.06 1.57 -16.54
C LYS A 144 -0.15 1.80 -15.04
N PRO A 145 -0.51 0.76 -14.29
CA PRO A 145 -0.53 0.85 -12.84
C PRO A 145 0.87 1.14 -12.29
N ILE A 146 0.92 1.81 -11.15
CA ILE A 146 2.15 2.20 -10.47
C ILE A 146 2.23 1.41 -9.18
N LEU A 147 3.39 0.82 -8.89
CA LEU A 147 3.63 0.13 -7.63
C LEU A 147 4.46 1.02 -6.70
N MET A 148 4.02 1.14 -5.44
CA MET A 148 4.70 1.89 -4.39
C MET A 148 4.92 1.00 -3.16
N VAL A 149 6.17 0.60 -2.91
CA VAL A 149 6.57 -0.19 -1.76
C VAL A 149 6.91 0.73 -0.61
N THR A 150 6.16 0.63 0.50
CA THR A 150 6.27 1.56 1.61
C THR A 150 5.90 0.94 2.96
N HIS A 151 5.51 1.75 3.92
CA HIS A 151 5.22 1.40 5.31
C HIS A 151 3.76 1.60 5.65
N TYR A 152 3.24 0.88 6.65
CA TYR A 152 1.84 0.97 7.05
C TYR A 152 1.41 2.40 7.42
N VAL A 153 2.29 3.19 8.04
CA VAL A 153 1.98 4.58 8.44
C VAL A 153 1.74 5.49 7.22
N VAL A 154 2.49 5.28 6.13
CA VAL A 154 2.34 6.03 4.87
C VAL A 154 1.06 5.60 4.16
N ILE A 155 0.83 4.28 4.04
CA ILE A 155 -0.39 3.74 3.44
C ILE A 155 -1.62 4.26 4.16
N LYS A 156 -1.65 4.15 5.50
CA LYS A 156 -2.77 4.63 6.32
C LYS A 156 -2.99 6.14 6.15
N ALA A 157 -1.92 6.94 6.06
CA ALA A 157 -2.05 8.39 5.91
C ALA A 157 -2.66 8.82 4.56
N ILE A 158 -2.38 8.08 3.48
CA ILE A 158 -2.88 8.39 2.14
C ILE A 158 -4.23 7.74 1.86
N THR A 159 -4.44 6.51 2.31
CA THR A 159 -5.58 5.67 1.91
C THR A 159 -6.64 5.51 3.00
N GLY A 160 -6.32 5.85 4.25
CA GLY A 160 -7.16 5.56 5.43
C GLY A 160 -7.14 4.09 5.86
N LEU A 161 -6.55 3.17 5.07
CA LEU A 161 -6.57 1.73 5.31
C LEU A 161 -5.30 1.26 6.03
N SER A 162 -5.46 0.30 6.93
CA SER A 162 -4.36 -0.35 7.65
C SER A 162 -4.04 -1.70 7.04
N VAL A 163 -2.75 -2.01 6.85
CA VAL A 163 -2.29 -3.21 6.16
C VAL A 163 -1.22 -3.95 6.96
N SER A 164 -1.25 -5.28 6.88
CA SER A 164 -0.18 -6.17 7.34
C SER A 164 0.97 -6.23 6.34
N SER A 165 2.10 -6.86 6.71
CA SER A 165 3.25 -7.03 5.82
C SER A 165 2.86 -7.75 4.53
N GLY A 166 3.28 -7.23 3.39
CA GLY A 166 2.96 -7.78 2.07
C GLY A 166 1.54 -7.55 1.57
N GLU A 167 0.65 -6.94 2.38
CA GLU A 167 -0.69 -6.59 1.92
C GLU A 167 -0.69 -5.33 1.05
N MET A 168 -1.68 -5.27 0.16
CA MET A 168 -1.79 -4.25 -0.87
C MET A 168 -3.10 -3.47 -0.79
N VAL A 169 -3.01 -2.20 -1.21
CA VAL A 169 -4.15 -1.30 -1.39
C VAL A 169 -4.10 -0.71 -2.81
N ALA A 170 -5.17 -0.85 -3.54
CA ALA A 170 -5.40 -0.12 -4.78
C ALA A 170 -5.93 1.28 -4.45
N TYR A 171 -5.27 2.31 -4.97
CA TYR A 171 -5.63 3.72 -4.79
C TYR A 171 -5.86 4.37 -6.14
N ASN A 172 -7.01 5.01 -6.32
CA ASN A 172 -7.32 5.76 -7.53
C ASN A 172 -6.92 7.22 -7.36
N ILE A 173 -6.00 7.70 -8.20
CA ILE A 173 -5.46 9.06 -8.12
C ILE A 173 -6.56 10.12 -8.31
N LYS A 174 -7.52 9.89 -9.20
CA LYS A 174 -8.57 10.86 -9.55
C LYS A 174 -9.68 10.94 -8.50
N THR A 175 -10.21 9.78 -8.10
CA THR A 175 -11.33 9.72 -7.14
C THR A 175 -10.90 9.72 -5.69
N LYS A 176 -9.60 9.53 -5.41
CA LYS A 176 -9.01 9.37 -4.06
C LYS A 176 -9.56 8.17 -3.28
N GLN A 177 -10.28 7.28 -3.97
CA GLN A 177 -10.81 6.06 -3.35
C GLN A 177 -9.74 4.99 -3.19
N SER A 178 -9.84 4.23 -2.12
CA SER A 178 -8.93 3.15 -1.77
C SER A 178 -9.69 1.85 -1.52
N LYS A 179 -9.13 0.72 -1.97
CA LYS A 179 -9.67 -0.62 -1.71
C LYS A 179 -8.53 -1.58 -1.38
N TYR A 180 -8.76 -2.51 -0.45
CA TYR A 180 -7.84 -3.63 -0.27
C TYR A 180 -7.75 -4.43 -1.55
N LEU A 181 -6.53 -4.69 -2.02
CA LEU A 181 -6.28 -5.52 -3.19
C LEU A 181 -5.94 -6.94 -2.74
N LYS A 182 -6.88 -7.85 -2.89
CA LYS A 182 -6.66 -9.28 -2.56
C LYS A 182 -5.88 -9.96 -3.69
N VAL A 183 -4.90 -10.72 -3.25
CA VAL A 183 -4.10 -11.62 -4.08
C VAL A 183 -4.62 -13.02 -3.81
N GLU A 184 -5.40 -13.57 -4.74
CA GLU A 184 -5.83 -14.97 -4.67
C GLU A 184 -4.71 -15.87 -5.20
N ASN A 185 -4.45 -16.95 -4.46
CA ASN A 185 -3.45 -17.97 -4.80
C ASN A 185 -3.82 -18.78 -6.06
#